data_63a7d756b11e642ddcb028cf8fb91706
#
_entry.id   63a7d756b11e642ddcb028cf8fb91706
#
_cell.length_a   1.000
_cell.length_b   1.000
_cell.length_c   1.000
_cell.angle_alpha   90.00
_cell.angle_beta   90.00
_cell.angle_gamma   90.00
#
_symmetry.space_group_name_H-M   'P 1'
#
loop_
_entity.id
_entity.type
_entity.pdbx_description
1 polymer ?
#
loop_
_entity_poly.entity_id
_entity_poly.type
_entity_poly.pdbx_seq_one_letter_code
_entity_poly.pdbx_strand_id
1 'polypeptide(L)'
;MSRRSARDPCPPSEGEPQRVLVLQGGGALGAYQAGVFEALIDAGVRPQWLAGISIGAVNAAIIAGNPPERQVERLREFWRLATEGPQIDPPFLVPMARPWVARMNAASAVLFGVPGFFRPRV
;
A
#
# COMPACT_ATOMS: atom_id res chain seq x y z
N MET A 1 -7.53 24.27 -31.19
CA MET A 1 -6.23 24.19 -30.44
C MET A 1 -6.53 23.70 -29.04
N SER A 2 -6.46 22.38 -28.84
CA SER A 2 -6.72 21.76 -27.54
C SER A 2 -5.51 21.98 -26.62
N ARG A 3 -5.72 22.60 -25.46
CA ARG A 3 -4.67 22.77 -24.43
C ARG A 3 -4.42 21.40 -23.81
N ARG A 4 -3.29 20.79 -24.14
CA ARG A 4 -2.77 19.63 -23.37
C ARG A 4 -2.67 20.04 -21.91
N SER A 5 -3.40 19.33 -21.06
CA SER A 5 -3.28 19.46 -19.61
C SER A 5 -1.88 18.99 -19.21
N ALA A 6 -1.22 19.74 -18.32
CA ALA A 6 0.08 19.38 -17.75
C ALA A 6 0.06 18.08 -16.90
N ARG A 7 -1.01 17.31 -16.96
CA ARG A 7 -1.24 16.07 -16.19
C ARG A 7 -1.14 14.80 -17.03
N ASP A 8 -1.04 14.91 -18.36
CA ASP A 8 -0.86 13.71 -19.17
C ASP A 8 0.61 13.30 -19.10
N PRO A 9 0.92 12.10 -18.55
CA PRO A 9 2.27 11.58 -18.61
C PRO A 9 2.65 11.49 -20.09
N CYS A 10 3.76 12.11 -20.46
CA CYS A 10 4.30 11.98 -21.81
C CYS A 10 4.49 10.50 -22.10
N PRO A 11 3.91 9.93 -23.17
CA PRO A 11 4.20 8.57 -23.54
C PRO A 11 5.73 8.44 -23.73
N PRO A 12 6.32 7.34 -23.21
CA PRO A 12 7.75 7.12 -23.36
C PRO A 12 8.10 7.15 -24.86
N SER A 13 9.21 7.78 -25.20
CA SER A 13 9.75 7.75 -26.55
C SER A 13 10.04 6.31 -26.94
N GLU A 14 9.75 5.94 -28.18
CA GLU A 14 10.08 4.60 -28.69
C GLU A 14 11.57 4.32 -28.47
N GLY A 15 11.85 3.25 -27.67
CA GLY A 15 13.21 2.80 -27.36
C GLY A 15 13.73 3.16 -25.97
N GLU A 16 13.05 3.97 -25.16
CA GLU A 16 13.44 4.15 -23.75
C GLU A 16 12.96 2.98 -22.87
N PRO A 17 13.83 2.44 -21.97
CA PRO A 17 13.42 1.38 -21.06
C PRO A 17 12.35 1.89 -20.09
N GLN A 18 11.23 1.18 -20.05
CA GLN A 18 10.14 1.48 -19.11
C GLN A 18 10.46 0.92 -17.74
N ARG A 19 10.27 1.75 -16.71
CA ARG A 19 10.39 1.32 -15.30
C ARG A 19 9.05 0.83 -14.79
N VAL A 20 9.01 -0.44 -14.44
CA VAL A 20 7.82 -1.10 -13.86
C VAL A 20 8.10 -1.40 -12.40
N LEU A 21 7.22 -0.95 -11.50
CA LEU A 21 7.27 -1.33 -10.09
C LEU A 21 6.21 -2.40 -9.82
N VAL A 22 6.67 -3.57 -9.40
CA VAL A 22 5.80 -4.69 -9.03
C VAL A 22 5.76 -4.81 -7.51
N LEU A 23 4.57 -4.71 -6.94
CA LEU A 23 4.32 -4.72 -5.51
C LEU A 23 3.61 -6.02 -5.12
N GLN A 24 4.28 -6.84 -4.31
CA GLN A 24 3.77 -8.14 -3.89
C GLN A 24 2.71 -8.04 -2.80
N GLY A 25 1.94 -9.11 -2.62
CA GLY A 25 1.11 -9.33 -1.45
C GLY A 25 1.95 -9.61 -0.20
N GLY A 26 1.32 -9.60 0.98
CA GLY A 26 2.00 -9.94 2.23
C GLY A 26 1.51 -9.17 3.45
N GLY A 27 0.31 -8.60 3.41
CA GLY A 27 -0.30 -7.92 4.57
C GLY A 27 0.59 -6.77 5.08
N ALA A 28 1.02 -6.85 6.34
CA ALA A 28 1.83 -5.81 6.99
C ALA A 28 3.16 -5.51 6.28
N LEU A 29 3.69 -6.45 5.47
CA LEU A 29 4.89 -6.22 4.67
C LEU A 29 4.70 -5.13 3.60
N GLY A 30 3.47 -4.76 3.29
CA GLY A 30 3.19 -3.62 2.42
C GLY A 30 3.72 -2.28 2.95
N ALA A 31 3.90 -2.14 4.26
CA ALA A 31 4.54 -0.95 4.85
C ALA A 31 6.00 -0.80 4.39
N TYR A 32 6.73 -1.91 4.27
CA TYR A 32 8.08 -1.91 3.72
C TYR A 32 8.11 -1.41 2.26
N GLN A 33 7.10 -1.81 1.45
CA GLN A 33 6.99 -1.36 0.06
C GLN A 33 6.78 0.16 -0.04
N ALA A 34 6.05 0.75 0.91
CA ALA A 34 5.88 2.20 0.96
C ALA A 34 7.22 2.92 1.18
N GLY A 35 8.08 2.40 2.07
CA GLY A 35 9.43 2.92 2.27
C GLY A 35 10.33 2.73 1.05
N VAL A 36 10.21 1.60 0.35
CA VAL A 36 10.94 1.36 -0.91
C VAL A 36 10.51 2.37 -1.98
N PHE A 37 9.21 2.60 -2.13
CA PHE A 37 8.70 3.59 -3.09
C PHE A 37 9.24 5.00 -2.78
N GLU A 38 9.21 5.39 -1.53
CA GLU A 38 9.77 6.67 -1.09
C GLU A 38 11.26 6.79 -1.45
N ALA A 39 12.08 5.78 -1.13
CA ALA A 39 13.49 5.76 -1.46
C ALA A 39 13.75 5.84 -2.98
N LEU A 40 12.90 5.23 -3.80
CA LEU A 40 12.99 5.34 -5.26
C LEU A 40 12.72 6.78 -5.71
N ILE A 41 11.69 7.43 -5.16
CA ILE A 41 11.37 8.82 -5.49
C ILE A 41 12.49 9.76 -5.08
N ASP A 42 13.07 9.59 -3.90
CA ASP A 42 14.20 10.38 -3.39
C ASP A 42 15.45 10.21 -4.26
N ALA A 43 15.65 9.01 -4.80
CA ALA A 43 16.71 8.72 -5.77
C ALA A 43 16.41 9.21 -7.20
N GLY A 44 15.29 9.89 -7.43
CA GLY A 44 14.88 10.37 -8.75
C GLY A 44 14.36 9.27 -9.68
N VAL A 45 14.09 8.06 -9.16
CA VAL A 45 13.57 6.93 -9.93
C VAL A 45 12.05 6.94 -9.85
N ARG A 46 11.39 7.30 -10.95
CA ARG A 46 9.93 7.28 -11.05
C ARG A 46 9.47 6.10 -11.91
N PRO A 47 8.67 5.17 -11.37
CA PRO A 47 8.05 4.12 -12.16
C PRO A 47 6.96 4.70 -13.06
N GLN A 48 6.90 4.22 -14.30
CA GLN A 48 5.86 4.57 -15.28
C GLN A 48 4.69 3.60 -15.22
N TRP A 49 4.94 2.37 -14.77
CA TRP A 49 3.94 1.33 -14.59
C TRP A 49 3.96 0.77 -13.18
N LEU A 50 2.79 0.47 -12.68
CA LEU A 50 2.59 -0.13 -11.37
C LEU A 50 1.78 -1.41 -11.55
N ALA A 51 2.26 -2.50 -10.94
CA ALA A 51 1.51 -3.74 -10.81
C ALA A 51 1.51 -4.15 -9.34
N GLY A 52 0.37 -4.63 -8.85
CA GLY A 52 0.26 -4.99 -7.44
C GLY A 52 -0.70 -6.14 -7.19
N ILE A 53 -0.43 -6.95 -6.17
CA ILE A 53 -1.26 -8.06 -5.72
C ILE A 53 -1.59 -7.85 -4.25
N SER A 54 -2.88 -8.02 -3.85
CA SER A 54 -3.33 -7.88 -2.47
C SER A 54 -2.96 -6.49 -1.91
N ILE A 55 -2.26 -6.42 -0.78
CA ILE A 55 -1.78 -5.15 -0.20
C ILE A 55 -0.89 -4.34 -1.16
N GLY A 56 -0.14 -5.02 -2.03
CA GLY A 56 0.61 -4.36 -3.10
C GLY A 56 -0.29 -3.65 -4.10
N ALA A 57 -1.48 -4.18 -4.40
CA ALA A 57 -2.47 -3.51 -5.23
C ALA A 57 -3.06 -2.27 -4.54
N VAL A 58 -3.21 -2.31 -3.22
CA VAL A 58 -3.62 -1.13 -2.42
C VAL A 58 -2.57 -0.04 -2.52
N ASN A 59 -1.28 -0.37 -2.28
CA ASN A 59 -0.19 0.57 -2.43
C ASN A 59 -0.13 1.15 -3.86
N ALA A 60 -0.23 0.30 -4.88
CA ALA A 60 -0.25 0.72 -6.28
C ALA A 60 -1.41 1.68 -6.58
N ALA A 61 -2.60 1.41 -6.05
CA ALA A 61 -3.78 2.27 -6.22
C ALA A 61 -3.59 3.64 -5.55
N ILE A 62 -2.98 3.68 -4.35
CA ILE A 62 -2.67 4.93 -3.66
C ILE A 62 -1.66 5.74 -4.49
N ILE A 63 -0.62 5.10 -5.00
CA ILE A 63 0.40 5.77 -5.83
C ILE A 63 -0.24 6.30 -7.12
N ALA A 64 -0.97 5.47 -7.87
CA ALA A 64 -1.56 5.83 -9.15
C ALA A 64 -2.70 6.86 -9.01
N GLY A 65 -3.44 6.83 -7.90
CA GLY A 65 -4.60 7.69 -7.65
C GLY A 65 -4.25 9.09 -7.13
N ASN A 66 -2.98 9.38 -6.87
CA ASN A 66 -2.55 10.66 -6.33
C ASN A 66 -1.51 11.36 -7.22
N PRO A 67 -1.50 12.70 -7.22
CA PRO A 67 -0.46 13.44 -7.94
C PRO A 67 0.93 13.15 -7.35
N PRO A 68 1.98 13.22 -8.16
CA PRO A 68 3.35 12.82 -7.78
C PRO A 68 3.85 13.42 -6.46
N GLU A 69 3.48 14.66 -6.16
CA GLU A 69 3.91 15.39 -4.97
C GLU A 69 3.27 14.85 -3.68
N ARG A 70 2.16 14.10 -3.80
CA ARG A 70 1.39 13.59 -2.66
C ARG A 70 1.46 12.09 -2.49
N GLN A 71 2.08 11.36 -3.42
CA GLN A 71 2.10 9.89 -3.42
C GLN A 71 2.72 9.32 -2.14
N VAL A 72 3.89 9.81 -1.75
CA VAL A 72 4.60 9.36 -0.55
C VAL A 72 3.83 9.76 0.72
N GLU A 73 3.33 10.98 0.79
CA GLU A 73 2.50 11.45 1.91
C GLU A 73 1.28 10.56 2.12
N ARG A 74 0.57 10.22 1.04
CA ARG A 74 -0.63 9.38 1.10
C ARG A 74 -0.35 7.95 1.50
N LEU A 75 0.76 7.38 1.05
CA LEU A 75 1.21 6.07 1.51
C LEU A 75 1.53 6.08 3.00
N ARG A 76 2.24 7.08 3.49
CA ARG A 76 2.54 7.23 4.92
C ARG A 76 1.28 7.39 5.76
N GLU A 77 0.35 8.23 5.33
CA GLU A 77 -0.94 8.42 6.01
C GLU A 77 -1.73 7.13 6.10
N PHE A 78 -1.83 6.40 4.97
CA PHE A 78 -2.51 5.11 4.93
C PHE A 78 -1.90 4.12 5.92
N TRP A 79 -0.58 3.96 5.91
CA TRP A 79 0.10 3.02 6.79
C TRP A 79 0.06 3.43 8.25
N ARG A 80 0.11 4.73 8.55
CA ARG A 80 -0.11 5.23 9.90
C ARG A 80 -1.50 4.83 10.42
N LEU A 81 -2.56 5.10 9.65
CA LEU A 81 -3.92 4.73 10.00
C LEU A 81 -4.12 3.21 10.13
N ALA A 82 -3.49 2.44 9.26
CA ALA A 82 -3.56 0.98 9.29
C ALA A 82 -2.86 0.37 10.52
N THR A 83 -1.84 1.05 11.06
CA THR A 83 -1.07 0.57 12.23
C THR A 83 -1.57 1.14 13.56
N GLU A 84 -2.22 2.30 13.55
CA GLU A 84 -2.81 2.93 14.75
C GLU A 84 -4.18 2.35 15.13
N GLY A 85 -4.72 1.39 14.37
CA GLY A 85 -5.95 0.69 14.74
C GLY A 85 -5.83 0.08 16.13
N PRO A 86 -6.96 -0.14 16.85
CA PRO A 86 -6.93 -0.66 18.22
C PRO A 86 -6.15 -1.97 18.24
N GLN A 87 -4.92 -1.90 18.68
CA GLN A 87 -4.13 -3.07 19.04
C GLN A 87 -4.75 -3.60 20.32
N ILE A 88 -5.65 -4.57 20.17
CA ILE A 88 -6.09 -5.37 21.31
C ILE A 88 -4.89 -6.30 21.58
N ASP A 89 -3.89 -5.78 22.25
CA ASP A 89 -2.95 -6.59 22.99
C ASP A 89 -3.64 -6.97 24.29
N PRO A 90 -4.13 -8.21 24.44
CA PRO A 90 -4.59 -8.64 25.73
C PRO A 90 -3.35 -8.75 26.64
N PRO A 91 -3.25 -7.93 27.71
CA PRO A 91 -2.04 -7.88 28.55
C PRO A 91 -1.78 -9.18 29.30
N PHE A 92 -2.54 -10.23 29.03
CA PHE A 92 -2.56 -11.46 29.79
C PHE A 92 -2.37 -12.75 28.97
N LEU A 93 -2.08 -12.69 27.68
CA LEU A 93 -1.86 -13.92 26.91
C LEU A 93 -0.40 -14.34 26.95
N VAL A 94 -0.19 -15.44 27.71
CA VAL A 94 1.05 -16.21 27.83
C VAL A 94 1.71 -16.38 26.45
N PRO A 95 3.06 -16.33 26.37
CA PRO A 95 3.82 -16.45 25.09
C PRO A 95 3.45 -17.66 24.24
N MET A 96 2.88 -18.70 24.82
CA MET A 96 2.43 -19.91 24.12
C MET A 96 1.16 -19.74 23.28
N ALA A 97 0.35 -18.73 23.54
CA ALA A 97 -0.90 -18.49 22.79
C ALA A 97 -0.72 -17.58 21.57
N ARG A 98 0.45 -16.96 21.39
CA ARG A 98 0.74 -16.03 20.26
C ARG A 98 0.47 -16.61 18.87
N PRO A 99 0.86 -17.85 18.54
CA PRO A 99 0.57 -18.43 17.21
C PRO A 99 -0.93 -18.65 16.98
N TRP A 100 -1.67 -18.97 18.05
CA TRP A 100 -3.12 -19.23 17.97
C TRP A 100 -3.91 -17.93 17.82
N VAL A 101 -3.55 -16.90 18.57
CA VAL A 101 -4.14 -15.56 18.48
C VAL A 101 -3.87 -14.95 17.11
N ALA A 102 -2.66 -15.10 16.57
CA ALA A 102 -2.34 -14.64 15.21
C ALA A 102 -3.20 -15.33 14.15
N ARG A 103 -3.44 -16.65 14.29
CA ARG A 103 -4.32 -17.40 13.38
C ARG A 103 -5.79 -17.01 13.53
N MET A 104 -6.26 -16.78 14.74
CA MET A 104 -7.64 -16.31 14.98
C MET A 104 -7.85 -14.88 14.45
N ASN A 105 -6.88 -14.00 14.65
CA ASN A 105 -6.92 -12.64 14.10
C ASN A 105 -6.88 -12.65 12.57
N ALA A 106 -6.09 -13.53 11.95
CA ALA A 106 -6.09 -13.71 10.50
C ALA A 106 -7.44 -14.25 10.00
N ALA A 107 -8.02 -15.25 10.67
CA ALA A 107 -9.32 -15.81 10.33
C ALA A 107 -10.46 -14.79 10.54
N SER A 108 -10.43 -14.02 11.62
CA SER A 108 -11.40 -12.95 11.86
C SER A 108 -11.29 -11.81 10.86
N ALA A 109 -10.08 -11.46 10.45
CA ALA A 109 -9.84 -10.46 9.41
C ALA A 109 -10.40 -10.90 8.05
N VAL A 110 -10.35 -12.20 7.75
CA VAL A 110 -10.93 -12.78 6.52
C VAL A 110 -12.46 -12.80 6.58
N LEU A 111 -13.04 -13.11 7.75
CA LEU A 111 -14.50 -13.29 7.91
C LEU A 111 -15.23 -11.97 8.22
N PHE A 112 -14.64 -11.10 8.99
CA PHE A 112 -15.29 -9.87 9.52
C PHE A 112 -14.64 -8.58 9.04
N GLY A 113 -13.57 -8.67 8.25
CA GLY A 113 -12.77 -7.52 7.83
C GLY A 113 -11.86 -6.99 8.95
N VAL A 114 -10.99 -6.07 8.60
CA VAL A 114 -10.10 -5.38 9.55
C VAL A 114 -10.76 -4.08 9.96
N PRO A 115 -10.99 -3.83 11.26
CA PRO A 115 -11.50 -2.54 11.73
C PRO A 115 -10.65 -1.38 11.18
N GLY A 116 -11.29 -0.44 10.49
CA GLY A 116 -10.60 0.66 9.80
C GLY A 116 -10.29 0.42 8.32
N PHE A 117 -10.30 -0.86 7.84
CA PHE A 117 -10.00 -1.19 6.44
C PHE A 117 -11.21 -1.62 5.65
N PHE A 118 -12.12 -2.36 6.26
CA PHE A 118 -13.29 -2.92 5.60
C PHE A 118 -14.47 -3.02 6.55
N ARG A 119 -15.57 -2.38 6.23
CA ARG A 119 -16.87 -2.64 6.85
C ARG A 119 -17.76 -3.30 5.82
N PRO A 120 -18.25 -4.54 6.06
CA PRO A 120 -19.27 -5.12 5.23
C PRO A 120 -20.50 -4.20 5.20
N ARG A 121 -21.03 -3.92 4.03
CA ARG A 121 -22.37 -3.32 3.93
C ARG A 121 -23.38 -4.44 4.18
N VAL A 122 -24.10 -4.34 5.28
CA VAL A 122 -25.30 -5.13 5.54
C VAL A 122 -26.47 -4.39 4.96
#